data_6d650764d7f2c6d5d57fd237ada7213a
#
_entry.id   6d650764d7f2c6d5d57fd237ada7213a
#
_cell.length_a   1.000
_cell.length_b   1.000
_cell.length_c   1.000
_cell.angle_alpha   90.00
_cell.angle_beta   90.00
_cell.angle_gamma   90.00
#
_symmetry.space_group_name_H-M   'P 1'
#
loop_
_entity.id
_entity.type
_entity.pdbx_description
1 polymer ?
#
loop_
_entity_poly.entity_id
_entity_poly.type
_entity_poly.pdbx_seq_one_letter_code
_entity_poly.pdbx_strand_id
1 'polypeptide(L)'
;MPESGEGRILVTGALGQIGTDLVENLREIYGSDKVLASDIREIPGHPSVSSGPFTLLDVLDSDKILKLVENENITIIYHLAAILSAKGEEKPELCELINVGGTKNILEAARKNKIRVFVPSSIAVFGPDAPKHAPQLTP
;
A
#
# COMPACT_ATOMS: atom_id res chain seq x y z
N MET A 1 -11.39 10.61 -3.64
CA MET A 1 -10.46 11.70 -3.31
C MET A 1 -10.82 12.27 -1.95
N PRO A 2 -9.90 12.36 -1.01
CA PRO A 2 -10.16 13.12 0.18
C PRO A 2 -10.40 14.57 -0.21
N GLU A 3 -11.46 15.15 0.31
CA GLU A 3 -11.71 16.56 0.11
C GLU A 3 -10.57 17.38 0.72
N SER A 4 -10.25 18.49 0.07
CA SER A 4 -9.15 19.36 0.50
C SER A 4 -9.34 19.83 1.95
N GLY A 5 -8.50 19.36 2.84
CA GLY A 5 -8.40 19.82 4.23
C GLY A 5 -8.58 18.76 5.30
N GLU A 6 -9.25 17.66 5.06
CA GLU A 6 -9.54 16.65 6.07
C GLU A 6 -9.05 15.26 5.65
N GLY A 7 -8.14 14.69 6.44
CA GLY A 7 -7.68 13.33 6.26
C GLY A 7 -6.36 13.20 5.54
N ARG A 8 -5.73 12.06 5.79
CA ARG A 8 -4.42 11.72 5.23
C ARG A 8 -4.51 10.46 4.37
N ILE A 9 -3.54 10.33 3.50
CA ILE A 9 -3.32 9.17 2.65
C ILE A 9 -2.23 8.31 3.27
N LEU A 10 -2.48 7.02 3.45
CA LEU A 10 -1.45 6.06 3.84
C LEU A 10 -1.00 5.27 2.61
N VAL A 11 0.31 5.17 2.42
CA VAL A 11 0.92 4.32 1.39
C VAL A 11 1.77 3.27 2.08
N THR A 12 1.44 1.98 1.92
CA THR A 12 2.29 0.87 2.34
C THR A 12 3.20 0.44 1.21
N GLY A 13 4.37 -0.07 1.51
CA GLY A 13 5.35 -0.41 0.47
C GLY A 13 5.92 0.83 -0.23
N ALA A 14 6.02 1.93 0.50
CA ALA A 14 6.38 3.25 -0.04
C ALA A 14 7.82 3.35 -0.55
N LEU A 15 8.70 2.42 -0.19
CA LEU A 15 10.09 2.37 -0.66
C LEU A 15 10.26 1.53 -1.93
N GLY A 16 9.21 0.85 -2.38
CA GLY A 16 9.22 0.09 -3.63
C GLY A 16 9.20 1.00 -4.87
N GLN A 17 9.31 0.41 -6.04
CA GLN A 17 9.33 1.14 -7.30
C GLN A 17 8.07 1.98 -7.51
N ILE A 18 6.91 1.34 -7.46
CA ILE A 18 5.61 2.04 -7.61
C ILE A 18 5.37 2.98 -6.42
N GLY A 19 5.66 2.52 -5.21
CA GLY A 19 5.46 3.29 -3.99
C GLY A 19 6.23 4.60 -3.97
N THR A 20 7.47 4.59 -4.44
CA THR A 20 8.31 5.79 -4.53
C THR A 20 7.67 6.85 -5.42
N ASP A 21 7.28 6.47 -6.63
CA ASP A 21 6.66 7.38 -7.60
C ASP A 21 5.28 7.86 -7.12
N LEU A 22 4.50 6.95 -6.53
CA LEU A 22 3.18 7.29 -6.01
C LEU A 22 3.26 8.30 -4.87
N VAL A 23 4.14 8.09 -3.90
CA VAL A 23 4.32 9.01 -2.77
C VAL A 23 4.75 10.39 -3.25
N GLU A 24 5.70 10.46 -4.17
CA GLU A 24 6.16 11.73 -4.74
C GLU A 24 5.01 12.48 -5.40
N ASN A 25 4.26 11.82 -6.28
CA ASN A 25 3.15 12.44 -6.99
C ASN A 25 2.00 12.86 -6.07
N LEU A 26 1.64 12.02 -5.10
CA LEU A 26 0.60 12.36 -4.13
C LEU A 26 0.98 13.55 -3.26
N ARG A 27 2.24 13.64 -2.83
CA ARG A 27 2.75 14.77 -2.07
C ARG A 27 2.78 16.06 -2.86
N GLU A 28 3.08 15.97 -4.14
CA GLU A 28 3.03 17.12 -5.05
C GLU A 28 1.59 17.65 -5.21
N ILE A 29 0.63 16.75 -5.35
CA ILE A 29 -0.79 17.11 -5.57
C ILE A 29 -1.46 17.60 -4.28
N TYR A 30 -1.28 16.88 -3.16
CA TYR A 30 -2.03 17.12 -1.92
C TYR A 30 -1.24 17.80 -0.81
N GLY A 31 0.06 17.91 -0.96
CA GLY A 31 0.97 18.40 0.07
C GLY A 31 1.68 17.28 0.83
N SER A 32 2.91 17.55 1.22
CA SER A 32 3.76 16.52 1.87
C SER A 32 3.15 15.97 3.16
N ASP A 33 2.54 16.83 3.97
CA ASP A 33 1.95 16.44 5.25
C ASP A 33 0.70 15.57 5.14
N LYS A 34 0.09 15.52 3.96
CA LYS A 34 -1.12 14.75 3.71
C LYS A 34 -0.86 13.29 3.35
N VAL A 35 0.39 12.92 3.11
CA VAL A 35 0.76 11.58 2.67
C VAL A 35 1.73 10.96 3.66
N LEU A 36 1.23 9.99 4.42
CA LEU A 36 2.04 9.17 5.33
C LEU A 36 2.58 7.98 4.55
N ALA A 37 3.88 7.97 4.31
CA ALA A 37 4.58 6.86 3.72
C ALA A 37 4.91 5.81 4.78
N SER A 38 4.84 4.54 4.43
CA SER A 38 5.21 3.45 5.33
C SER A 38 5.86 2.29 4.60
N ASP A 39 6.76 1.64 5.29
CA ASP A 39 7.43 0.43 4.82
C ASP A 39 7.91 -0.39 6.02
N ILE A 40 8.32 -1.62 5.79
CA ILE A 40 8.87 -2.50 6.84
C ILE A 40 10.26 -2.05 7.30
N ARG A 41 10.94 -1.27 6.49
CA ARG A 41 12.27 -0.71 6.78
C ARG A 41 12.30 0.78 6.46
N GLU A 42 13.20 1.49 7.10
CA GLU A 42 13.50 2.87 6.81
C GLU A 42 14.86 2.96 6.12
N ILE A 43 14.92 3.68 5.01
CA ILE A 43 16.17 3.98 4.31
C ILE A 43 16.37 5.49 4.38
N PRO A 44 17.29 5.98 5.25
CA PRO A 44 17.58 7.41 5.35
C PRO A 44 18.02 7.97 3.99
N GLY A 45 17.48 9.13 3.63
CA GLY A 45 17.75 9.74 2.33
C GLY A 45 16.88 9.26 1.18
N HIS A 46 16.12 8.17 1.35
CA HIS A 46 15.14 7.77 0.34
C HIS A 46 14.06 8.85 0.18
N PRO A 47 13.64 9.20 -1.05
CA PRO A 47 12.67 10.29 -1.28
C PRO A 47 11.39 10.16 -0.46
N SER A 48 10.83 8.97 -0.34
CA SER A 48 9.61 8.74 0.45
C SER A 48 9.79 8.98 1.96
N VAL A 49 11.02 8.87 2.46
CA VAL A 49 11.38 9.14 3.86
C VAL A 49 11.68 10.61 4.08
N SER A 50 12.47 11.22 3.20
CA SER A 50 12.98 12.58 3.38
C SER A 50 12.02 13.70 2.98
N SER A 51 11.03 13.39 2.13
CA SER A 51 10.13 14.43 1.57
C SER A 51 8.84 14.65 2.37
N GLY A 52 8.63 13.93 3.46
CA GLY A 52 7.42 14.08 4.28
C GLY A 52 7.29 13.02 5.36
N PRO A 53 6.12 12.89 5.99
CA PRO A 53 5.89 11.93 7.07
C PRO A 53 6.15 10.49 6.63
N PHE A 54 6.87 9.76 7.47
CA PHE A 54 7.18 8.34 7.27
C PHE A 54 7.03 7.58 8.59
N THR A 55 6.54 6.36 8.54
CA THR A 55 6.49 5.46 9.68
C THR A 55 6.90 4.04 9.28
N LEU A 56 7.57 3.35 10.17
CA LEU A 56 7.78 1.91 10.04
C LEU A 56 6.46 1.18 10.25
N LEU A 57 6.13 0.27 9.36
CA LEU A 57 4.92 -0.53 9.45
C LEU A 57 5.15 -1.92 8.88
N ASP A 58 4.95 -2.92 9.73
CA ASP A 58 4.78 -4.31 9.30
C ASP A 58 3.30 -4.56 9.06
N VAL A 59 2.91 -4.89 7.85
CA VAL A 59 1.50 -5.15 7.49
C VAL A 59 0.93 -6.40 8.16
N LEU A 60 1.75 -7.21 8.81
CA LEU A 60 1.30 -8.31 9.67
C LEU A 60 0.91 -7.85 11.07
N ASP A 61 1.25 -6.63 11.45
CA ASP A 61 0.87 -6.03 12.74
C ASP A 61 -0.48 -5.32 12.62
N SER A 62 -1.55 -6.08 12.77
CA SER A 62 -2.92 -5.59 12.62
C SER A 62 -3.27 -4.48 13.63
N ASP A 63 -2.77 -4.58 14.86
CA ASP A 63 -3.03 -3.59 15.91
C ASP A 63 -2.38 -2.25 15.57
N LYS A 64 -1.16 -2.27 15.06
CA LYS A 64 -0.46 -1.06 14.64
C LYS A 64 -1.15 -0.40 13.45
N ILE A 65 -1.61 -1.18 12.47
CA ILE A 65 -2.37 -0.66 11.33
C ILE A 65 -3.62 0.06 11.81
N LEU A 66 -4.40 -0.57 12.70
CA LEU A 66 -5.63 0.00 13.22
C LEU A 66 -5.39 1.31 13.96
N LYS A 67 -4.40 1.32 14.87
CA LYS A 67 -4.01 2.53 15.61
C LYS A 67 -3.55 3.64 14.68
N LEU A 68 -2.78 3.30 13.67
CA LEU A 68 -2.29 4.27 12.70
C LEU A 68 -3.45 4.93 11.92
N VAL A 69 -4.38 4.11 11.44
CA VAL A 69 -5.56 4.59 10.71
C VAL A 69 -6.39 5.53 11.58
N GLU A 70 -6.60 5.19 12.84
CA GLU A 70 -7.39 5.98 13.77
C GLU A 70 -6.68 7.27 14.19
N ASN A 71 -5.41 7.17 14.59
CA ASN A 71 -4.65 8.28 15.17
C ASN A 71 -4.20 9.31 14.12
N GLU A 72 -3.92 8.86 12.89
CA GLU A 72 -3.40 9.71 11.82
C GLU A 72 -4.48 10.21 10.87
N ASN A 73 -5.74 9.97 11.19
CA ASN A 73 -6.89 10.37 10.38
C ASN A 73 -6.77 9.92 8.91
N ILE A 74 -6.45 8.64 8.71
CA ILE A 74 -6.32 8.06 7.38
C ILE A 74 -7.70 7.89 6.75
N THR A 75 -7.85 8.34 5.52
CA THR A 75 -9.11 8.25 4.77
C THR A 75 -9.02 7.39 3.52
N ILE A 76 -7.80 7.13 3.06
CA ILE A 76 -7.54 6.21 1.97
C ILE A 76 -6.19 5.51 2.19
N ILE A 77 -6.12 4.22 1.84
CA ILE A 77 -4.89 3.44 1.88
C ILE A 77 -4.56 2.96 0.47
N TYR A 78 -3.36 3.26 -0.01
CA TYR A 78 -2.74 2.61 -1.15
C TYR A 78 -1.84 1.49 -0.63
N HIS A 79 -2.30 0.25 -0.74
CA HIS A 79 -1.61 -0.91 -0.20
C HIS A 79 -0.73 -1.55 -1.27
N LEU A 80 0.55 -1.23 -1.23
CA LEU A 80 1.55 -1.72 -2.19
C LEU A 80 2.56 -2.69 -1.55
N ALA A 81 2.51 -2.90 -0.23
CA ALA A 81 3.39 -3.81 0.47
C ALA A 81 3.10 -5.26 0.06
N ALA A 82 4.06 -5.88 -0.60
CA ALA A 82 3.97 -7.25 -1.08
C ALA A 82 5.36 -7.82 -1.31
N ILE A 83 5.46 -9.15 -1.33
CA ILE A 83 6.65 -9.84 -1.79
C ILE A 83 6.48 -10.16 -3.27
N LEU A 84 7.48 -9.78 -4.06
CA LEU A 84 7.51 -10.06 -5.50
C LEU A 84 7.71 -11.56 -5.78
N SER A 85 7.20 -12.01 -6.93
CA SER A 85 7.18 -13.42 -7.34
C SER A 85 8.54 -14.12 -7.26
N ALA A 86 9.62 -13.47 -7.64
CA ALA A 86 10.96 -14.07 -7.59
C ALA A 86 11.38 -14.45 -6.15
N LYS A 87 11.09 -13.60 -5.17
CA LYS A 87 11.32 -13.92 -3.75
C LYS A 87 10.25 -14.87 -3.20
N GLY A 88 9.05 -14.81 -3.74
CA GLY A 88 7.94 -15.69 -3.37
C GLY A 88 8.19 -17.14 -3.74
N GLU A 89 8.90 -17.42 -4.84
CA GLU A 89 9.30 -18.76 -5.25
C GLU A 89 10.29 -19.41 -4.27
N GLU A 90 11.17 -18.60 -3.66
CA GLU A 90 12.10 -19.05 -2.64
C GLU A 90 11.44 -19.34 -1.28
N LYS A 91 10.39 -18.56 -0.93
CA LYS A 91 9.67 -18.66 0.35
C LYS A 91 8.17 -18.47 0.15
N PRO A 92 7.48 -19.48 -0.44
CA PRO A 92 6.08 -19.35 -0.80
C PRO A 92 5.14 -19.13 0.41
N GLU A 93 5.42 -19.74 1.55
CA GLU A 93 4.63 -19.58 2.76
C GLU A 93 4.71 -18.15 3.30
N LEU A 94 5.90 -17.55 3.30
CA LEU A 94 6.10 -16.16 3.70
C LEU A 94 5.42 -15.20 2.71
N CYS A 95 5.51 -15.49 1.42
CA CYS A 95 4.84 -14.72 0.38
C CYS A 95 3.32 -14.69 0.59
N GLU A 96 2.72 -15.85 0.82
CA GLU A 96 1.28 -15.95 1.10
C GLU A 96 0.92 -15.20 2.39
N LEU A 97 1.69 -15.40 3.46
CA LEU A 97 1.46 -14.74 4.73
C LEU A 97 1.43 -13.22 4.58
N ILE A 98 2.43 -12.64 3.91
CA ILE A 98 2.53 -11.19 3.73
C ILE A 98 1.51 -10.68 2.70
N ASN A 99 1.41 -11.31 1.55
CA ASN A 99 0.56 -10.81 0.47
C ASN A 99 -0.93 -10.98 0.78
N VAL A 100 -1.33 -12.10 1.35
CA VAL A 100 -2.72 -12.36 1.74
C VAL A 100 -3.02 -11.84 3.14
N GLY A 101 -2.19 -12.20 4.12
CA GLY A 101 -2.38 -11.79 5.52
C GLY A 101 -2.27 -10.28 5.72
N GLY A 102 -1.28 -9.65 5.10
CA GLY A 102 -1.12 -8.20 5.11
C GLY A 102 -2.31 -7.48 4.49
N THR A 103 -2.78 -7.95 3.35
CA THR A 103 -3.96 -7.39 2.68
C THR A 103 -5.21 -7.54 3.53
N LYS A 104 -5.42 -8.69 4.17
CA LYS A 104 -6.54 -8.90 5.10
C LYS A 104 -6.52 -7.90 6.25
N ASN A 105 -5.35 -7.66 6.85
CA ASN A 105 -5.20 -6.70 7.94
C ASN A 105 -5.55 -5.27 7.50
N ILE A 106 -5.10 -4.87 6.33
CA ILE A 106 -5.42 -3.56 5.75
C ILE A 106 -6.93 -3.44 5.49
N LEU A 107 -7.54 -4.44 4.86
CA LEU A 107 -8.97 -4.44 4.56
C LEU A 107 -9.82 -4.41 5.83
N GLU A 108 -9.41 -5.11 6.89
CA GLU A 108 -10.14 -5.11 8.16
C GLU A 108 -10.08 -3.76 8.86
N ALA A 109 -8.91 -3.12 8.87
CA ALA A 109 -8.79 -1.75 9.40
C ALA A 109 -9.64 -0.75 8.59
N ALA A 110 -9.64 -0.90 7.28
CA ALA A 110 -10.46 -0.07 6.39
C ALA A 110 -11.95 -0.28 6.61
N ARG A 111 -12.39 -1.53 6.77
CA ARG A 111 -13.79 -1.87 7.06
C ARG A 111 -14.26 -1.23 8.38
N LYS A 112 -13.46 -1.37 9.44
CA LYS A 112 -13.78 -0.80 10.76
C LYS A 112 -13.92 0.71 10.73
N ASN A 113 -13.11 1.40 9.93
CA ASN A 113 -13.05 2.85 9.86
C ASN A 113 -13.76 3.43 8.63
N LYS A 114 -14.37 2.59 7.81
CA LYS A 114 -15.13 3.00 6.59
C LYS A 114 -14.28 3.85 5.64
N ILE A 115 -13.03 3.45 5.42
CA ILE A 115 -12.11 4.14 4.53
C ILE A 115 -11.91 3.37 3.22
N ARG A 116 -11.41 4.07 2.22
CA ARG A 116 -11.13 3.50 0.90
C ARG A 116 -9.79 2.78 0.90
N VAL A 117 -9.71 1.70 0.14
CA VAL A 117 -8.46 0.96 -0.11
C VAL A 117 -8.27 0.76 -1.60
N PHE A 118 -7.06 1.03 -2.05
CA PHE A 118 -6.58 0.64 -3.36
C PHE A 118 -5.56 -0.47 -3.18
N VAL A 119 -5.81 -1.63 -3.79
CA VAL A 119 -4.89 -2.78 -3.79
C VAL A 119 -4.66 -3.21 -5.23
N PRO A 120 -3.44 -3.08 -5.77
CA PRO A 120 -3.16 -3.56 -7.11
C PRO A 120 -3.21 -5.09 -7.15
N SER A 121 -3.82 -5.60 -8.20
CA SER A 121 -3.83 -7.03 -8.50
C SER A 121 -2.58 -7.41 -9.30
N SER A 122 -2.55 -8.61 -9.84
CA SER A 122 -1.44 -9.11 -10.65
C SER A 122 -1.91 -9.45 -12.05
N ILE A 123 -1.07 -9.20 -13.03
CA ILE A 123 -1.31 -9.65 -14.41
C ILE A 123 -1.43 -11.19 -14.50
N ALA A 124 -0.84 -11.90 -13.55
CA ALA A 124 -0.88 -13.36 -13.48
C ALA A 124 -2.30 -13.93 -13.30
N VAL A 125 -3.27 -13.12 -12.83
CA VAL A 125 -4.68 -13.56 -12.69
C VAL A 125 -5.32 -13.88 -14.03
N PHE A 126 -4.80 -13.34 -15.14
CA PHE A 126 -5.35 -13.61 -16.48
C PHE A 126 -4.91 -14.97 -17.05
N GLY A 127 -3.82 -15.54 -16.56
CA GLY A 127 -3.34 -16.86 -16.99
C GLY A 127 -2.82 -16.89 -18.44
N PRO A 128 -2.30 -18.06 -18.88
CA PRO A 128 -1.70 -18.19 -20.21
C PRO A 128 -2.71 -18.15 -21.37
N ASP A 129 -3.95 -18.48 -21.10
CA ASP A 129 -5.02 -18.56 -22.11
C ASP A 129 -5.82 -17.27 -22.27
N ALA A 130 -5.44 -16.22 -21.55
CA ALA A 130 -6.12 -14.93 -21.65
C ALA A 130 -5.94 -14.29 -23.04
N PRO A 131 -7.02 -13.77 -23.64
CA PRO A 131 -6.93 -13.09 -24.94
C PRO A 131 -5.99 -11.88 -24.87
N LYS A 132 -5.09 -11.77 -25.84
CA LYS A 132 -4.08 -10.70 -25.88
C LYS A 132 -4.67 -9.28 -26.13
N HIS A 133 -5.88 -9.23 -26.64
CA HIS A 133 -6.53 -7.99 -27.07
C HIS A 133 -7.97 -7.85 -26.50
N ALA A 134 -8.13 -8.07 -25.20
CA ALA A 134 -9.42 -7.91 -24.56
C ALA A 134 -9.30 -6.92 -23.38
N PRO A 135 -9.28 -5.60 -23.65
CA PRO A 135 -9.00 -4.61 -22.62
C PRO A 135 -10.03 -4.54 -21.48
N GLN A 136 -11.17 -5.15 -21.65
CA GLN A 136 -12.24 -5.20 -20.64
C GLN A 136 -12.39 -6.58 -19.98
N LEU A 137 -11.40 -7.45 -20.15
CA LEU A 137 -11.44 -8.76 -19.53
C LEU A 137 -11.28 -8.63 -18.02
N THR A 138 -12.23 -9.16 -17.28
CA THR A 138 -12.12 -9.34 -15.84
C THR A 138 -11.75 -10.79 -15.51
N PRO A 139 -10.86 -11.05 -14.53
CA PRO A 139 -10.49 -12.41 -14.14
C PRO A 139 -11.64 -13.18 -13.57
#